data_72a25db227e1c847e518545aeaf96d5e
#
_entry.id   72a25db227e1c847e518545aeaf96d5e
#
_cell.length_a   1.000
_cell.length_b   1.000
_cell.length_c   1.000
_cell.angle_alpha   90.00
_cell.angle_beta   90.00
_cell.angle_gamma   90.00
#
_symmetry.space_group_name_H-M   'P 1'
#
loop_
_entity.id
_entity.type
_entity.pdbx_description
1 polymer ?
#
loop_
_entity_poly.entity_id
_entity_poly.type
_entity_poly.pdbx_seq_one_letter_code
_entity_poly.pdbx_strand_id
1 'polypeptide(L)'
;MMKAVLLLCMLSLASCSNAPPGNISDSCEIFREKDDWYDDALDSYQRWGVPIHVQLAIIHQESRFMHDAKTELEYFLWLIPTGRKSSAYGYAQAKDETWDWYMESTDNRGADRDDFADAVDFIGWYGRLSYDMLDISRWDAYNQYLAYHEGHGGYRRKTFNQKPWLIQVAKKVEKLAKSYHTQLSRCEDELNAGWWIF
;
A
#
# COMPACT_ATOMS: atom_id res chain seq x y z
N MET A 1 -45.95 20.45 -37.59
CA MET A 1 -45.14 19.24 -37.35
C MET A 1 -43.84 19.67 -36.65
N MET A 2 -43.82 19.62 -35.34
CA MET A 2 -42.64 19.96 -34.51
C MET A 2 -41.86 18.66 -34.23
N LYS A 3 -40.61 18.55 -34.70
CA LYS A 3 -39.70 17.47 -34.40
C LYS A 3 -39.05 17.75 -33.06
N ALA A 4 -39.43 17.03 -32.03
CA ALA A 4 -38.74 17.04 -30.75
C ALA A 4 -37.40 16.31 -30.90
N VAL A 5 -36.30 17.04 -30.76
CA VAL A 5 -34.95 16.48 -30.67
C VAL A 5 -34.71 16.12 -29.22
N LEU A 6 -34.73 14.80 -28.91
CA LEU A 6 -34.37 14.26 -27.62
C LEU A 6 -32.82 14.30 -27.51
N LEU A 7 -32.30 15.26 -26.77
CA LEU A 7 -30.87 15.32 -26.44
C LEU A 7 -30.59 14.34 -25.31
N LEU A 8 -30.08 13.17 -25.67
CA LEU A 8 -29.67 12.13 -24.71
C LEU A 8 -28.32 12.55 -24.10
N CYS A 9 -28.36 13.22 -22.94
CA CYS A 9 -27.16 13.46 -22.13
C CYS A 9 -26.66 12.11 -21.59
N MET A 10 -25.64 11.54 -22.23
CA MET A 10 -24.85 10.47 -21.62
C MET A 10 -24.00 11.09 -20.50
N LEU A 11 -24.46 10.99 -19.26
CA LEU A 11 -23.60 11.17 -18.10
C LEU A 11 -22.65 9.96 -18.07
N SER A 12 -21.42 10.16 -18.48
CA SER A 12 -20.32 9.26 -18.18
C SER A 12 -20.09 9.34 -16.65
N LEU A 13 -20.62 8.37 -15.93
CA LEU A 13 -20.24 8.09 -14.55
C LEU A 13 -18.78 7.62 -14.59
N ALA A 14 -17.84 8.54 -14.38
CA ALA A 14 -16.50 8.17 -13.97
C ALA A 14 -16.66 7.49 -12.60
N SER A 15 -16.82 6.18 -12.62
CA SER A 15 -16.78 5.36 -11.42
C SER A 15 -15.34 5.40 -10.94
N CYS A 16 -15.07 6.06 -9.82
CA CYS A 16 -13.84 5.82 -9.06
C CYS A 16 -13.85 4.33 -8.68
N SER A 17 -13.17 3.52 -9.48
CA SER A 17 -13.11 2.09 -9.25
C SER A 17 -12.11 1.82 -8.13
N ASN A 18 -12.60 1.34 -6.98
CA ASN A 18 -11.77 0.83 -5.89
C ASN A 18 -11.13 -0.53 -6.21
N ALA A 19 -11.32 -1.05 -7.43
CA ALA A 19 -10.68 -2.28 -7.87
C ALA A 19 -9.15 -2.10 -7.91
N PRO A 20 -8.39 -3.17 -7.61
CA PRO A 20 -6.94 -3.15 -7.80
C PRO A 20 -6.57 -2.80 -9.24
N PRO A 21 -5.39 -2.20 -9.49
CA PRO A 21 -4.89 -1.99 -10.84
C PRO A 21 -4.82 -3.29 -11.63
N GLY A 22 -5.11 -3.21 -12.93
CA GLY A 22 -5.14 -4.38 -13.83
C GLY A 22 -3.76 -5.07 -13.95
N ASN A 23 -2.69 -4.31 -13.89
CA ASN A 23 -1.31 -4.83 -13.89
C ASN A 23 -0.51 -4.37 -12.67
N ILE A 24 -0.69 -5.07 -11.56
CA ILE A 24 0.02 -4.79 -10.31
C ILE A 24 1.52 -5.17 -10.32
N SER A 25 2.05 -5.70 -11.42
CA SER A 25 3.47 -6.05 -11.56
C SER A 25 4.29 -4.94 -12.21
N ASP A 26 3.64 -3.89 -12.70
CA ASP A 26 4.28 -2.75 -13.35
C ASP A 26 3.88 -1.44 -12.66
N SER A 27 4.86 -0.77 -12.05
CA SER A 27 4.62 0.46 -11.30
C SER A 27 4.18 1.63 -12.17
N CYS A 28 4.62 1.70 -13.44
CA CYS A 28 4.15 2.73 -14.36
C CYS A 28 2.67 2.51 -14.72
N GLU A 29 2.26 1.26 -14.97
CA GLU A 29 0.87 0.93 -15.28
C GLU A 29 -0.04 1.18 -14.06
N ILE A 30 0.43 0.86 -12.84
CA ILE A 30 -0.30 1.18 -11.60
C ILE A 30 -0.64 2.67 -11.56
N PHE A 31 0.33 3.54 -11.75
CA PHE A 31 0.14 4.98 -11.64
C PHE A 31 -0.59 5.61 -12.85
N ARG A 32 -0.51 4.99 -14.03
CA ARG A 32 -1.32 5.42 -15.18
C ARG A 32 -2.80 5.07 -15.02
N GLU A 33 -3.11 3.97 -14.34
CA GLU A 33 -4.49 3.57 -14.08
C GLU A 33 -5.09 4.29 -12.86
N LYS A 34 -4.23 4.64 -11.90
CA LYS A 34 -4.56 5.32 -10.63
C LYS A 34 -3.73 6.60 -10.54
N ASP A 35 -4.16 7.61 -11.26
CA ASP A 35 -3.42 8.87 -11.47
C ASP A 35 -3.07 9.61 -10.16
N ASP A 36 -3.98 9.64 -9.18
CA ASP A 36 -3.74 10.29 -7.88
C ASP A 36 -2.70 9.53 -7.03
N TRP A 37 -2.51 8.22 -7.24
CA TRP A 37 -1.66 7.39 -6.38
C TRP A 37 -0.16 7.73 -6.45
N TYR A 38 0.28 8.28 -7.58
CA TYR A 38 1.68 8.71 -7.69
C TYR A 38 1.96 9.89 -6.77
N ASP A 39 1.07 10.88 -6.77
CA ASP A 39 1.20 12.07 -5.92
C ASP A 39 1.11 11.68 -4.45
N ASP A 40 0.17 10.80 -4.06
CA ASP A 40 0.05 10.27 -2.70
C ASP A 40 1.34 9.58 -2.24
N ALA A 41 1.90 8.71 -3.08
CA ALA A 41 3.13 7.99 -2.78
C ALA A 41 4.37 8.92 -2.75
N LEU A 42 4.38 9.95 -3.57
CA LEU A 42 5.42 10.98 -3.59
C LEU A 42 5.37 11.84 -2.33
N ASP A 43 4.18 12.27 -1.90
CA ASP A 43 3.98 13.02 -0.67
C ASP A 43 4.45 12.22 0.56
N SER A 44 4.09 10.95 0.63
CA SER A 44 4.59 10.03 1.66
C SER A 44 6.11 9.90 1.62
N TYR A 45 6.71 9.77 0.41
CA TYR A 45 8.16 9.72 0.27
C TYR A 45 8.83 11.02 0.74
N GLN A 46 8.30 12.18 0.36
CA GLN A 46 8.83 13.47 0.78
C GLN A 46 8.76 13.65 2.29
N ARG A 47 7.69 13.19 2.91
CA ARG A 47 7.46 13.29 4.36
C ARG A 47 8.34 12.35 5.18
N TRP A 48 8.43 11.08 4.77
CA TRP A 48 9.03 10.01 5.56
C TRP A 48 10.38 9.50 5.03
N GLY A 49 10.67 9.76 3.76
CA GLY A 49 11.91 9.36 3.10
C GLY A 49 12.00 7.88 2.75
N VAL A 50 10.90 7.12 2.83
CA VAL A 50 10.82 5.74 2.35
C VAL A 50 10.49 5.76 0.86
N PRO A 51 11.33 5.18 -0.03
CA PRO A 51 11.12 5.30 -1.46
C PRO A 51 9.81 4.69 -1.95
N ILE A 52 9.18 5.31 -2.95
CA ILE A 52 7.90 4.88 -3.55
C ILE A 52 7.90 3.39 -3.88
N HIS A 53 8.96 2.88 -4.52
CA HIS A 53 9.06 1.47 -4.90
C HIS A 53 9.08 0.50 -3.71
N VAL A 54 9.56 0.93 -2.54
CA VAL A 54 9.52 0.15 -1.30
C VAL A 54 8.11 0.13 -0.75
N GLN A 55 7.44 1.29 -0.72
CA GLN A 55 6.06 1.42 -0.26
C GLN A 55 5.11 0.55 -1.09
N LEU A 56 5.18 0.66 -2.43
CA LEU A 56 4.37 -0.15 -3.34
C LEU A 56 4.62 -1.66 -3.19
N ALA A 57 5.88 -2.08 -3.00
CA ALA A 57 6.20 -3.49 -2.87
C ALA A 57 5.63 -4.08 -1.56
N ILE A 58 5.55 -3.29 -0.50
CA ILE A 58 4.88 -3.68 0.75
C ILE A 58 3.38 -3.79 0.53
N ILE A 59 2.70 -2.77 -0.04
CA ILE A 59 1.27 -2.82 -0.35
C ILE A 59 0.93 -4.02 -1.25
N HIS A 60 1.73 -4.25 -2.29
CA HIS A 60 1.55 -5.41 -3.16
C HIS A 60 1.58 -6.72 -2.38
N GLN A 61 2.51 -6.88 -1.44
CA GLN A 61 2.62 -8.10 -0.64
C GLN A 61 1.48 -8.25 0.34
N GLU A 62 1.01 -7.16 0.96
CA GLU A 62 0.00 -7.18 2.00
C GLU A 62 -1.42 -7.38 1.46
N SER A 63 -1.81 -6.63 0.45
CA SER A 63 -3.20 -6.62 -0.05
C SER A 63 -3.35 -6.90 -1.54
N ARG A 64 -2.25 -6.89 -2.32
CA ARG A 64 -2.29 -6.84 -3.79
C ARG A 64 -3.11 -5.66 -4.30
N PHE A 65 -3.01 -4.53 -3.63
CA PHE A 65 -3.77 -3.30 -3.89
C PHE A 65 -5.29 -3.46 -3.74
N MET A 66 -5.76 -4.43 -2.97
CA MET A 66 -7.18 -4.51 -2.59
C MET A 66 -7.45 -3.60 -1.40
N HIS A 67 -8.32 -2.60 -1.59
CA HIS A 67 -8.64 -1.58 -0.59
C HIS A 67 -9.29 -2.17 0.67
N ASP A 68 -10.13 -3.18 0.52
CA ASP A 68 -10.90 -3.80 1.60
C ASP A 68 -10.38 -5.18 2.02
N ALA A 69 -9.10 -5.46 1.75
CA ALA A 69 -8.48 -6.73 2.08
C ALA A 69 -8.61 -7.05 3.58
N LYS A 70 -9.02 -8.27 3.87
CA LYS A 70 -9.28 -8.77 5.24
C LYS A 70 -8.65 -10.14 5.44
N THR A 71 -8.21 -10.41 6.68
CA THR A 71 -7.76 -11.75 7.04
C THR A 71 -8.92 -12.75 7.01
N GLU A 72 -8.57 -14.04 6.81
CA GLU A 72 -9.55 -15.12 6.76
C GLU A 72 -10.38 -15.21 8.04
N LEU A 73 -11.64 -15.64 7.87
CA LEU A 73 -12.51 -15.99 8.98
C LEU A 73 -12.07 -17.32 9.59
N GLU A 74 -12.10 -17.37 10.91
CA GLU A 74 -11.98 -18.62 11.66
C GLU A 74 -13.38 -19.17 11.96
N TYR A 75 -13.50 -20.50 11.96
CA TYR A 75 -14.77 -21.18 12.17
C TYR A 75 -14.64 -22.21 13.29
N PHE A 76 -15.63 -22.20 14.20
CA PHE A 76 -15.83 -23.28 15.14
C PHE A 76 -16.65 -24.40 14.46
N LEU A 77 -16.17 -25.64 14.56
CA LEU A 77 -16.79 -26.82 13.93
C LEU A 77 -17.11 -26.62 12.42
N TRP A 78 -16.29 -25.81 11.69
CA TRP A 78 -16.42 -25.53 10.24
C TRP A 78 -17.68 -24.78 9.82
N LEU A 79 -18.57 -24.43 10.74
CA LEU A 79 -19.90 -23.90 10.46
C LEU A 79 -20.16 -22.52 11.10
N ILE A 80 -19.59 -22.26 12.27
CA ILE A 80 -19.89 -21.04 13.04
C ILE A 80 -18.68 -20.10 12.97
N PRO A 81 -18.81 -18.91 12.32
CA PRO A 81 -17.71 -17.95 12.29
C PRO A 81 -17.43 -17.43 13.71
N THR A 82 -16.20 -17.53 14.15
CA THR A 82 -15.75 -17.10 15.49
C THR A 82 -15.01 -15.78 15.49
N GLY A 83 -14.67 -15.27 14.30
CA GLY A 83 -13.94 -14.02 14.13
C GLY A 83 -12.92 -14.11 12.99
N ARG A 84 -12.01 -13.14 12.93
CA ARG A 84 -10.88 -13.14 12.00
C ARG A 84 -9.58 -13.43 12.73
N LYS A 85 -8.60 -13.98 12.03
CA LYS A 85 -7.26 -14.29 12.60
C LYS A 85 -6.56 -13.06 13.16
N SER A 86 -6.85 -11.88 12.62
CA SER A 86 -6.35 -10.61 13.13
C SER A 86 -7.24 -9.46 12.68
N SER A 87 -7.05 -8.28 13.27
CA SER A 87 -7.70 -7.02 12.88
C SER A 87 -7.07 -6.34 11.66
N ALA A 88 -6.10 -6.99 10.99
CA ALA A 88 -5.45 -6.44 9.80
C ALA A 88 -6.46 -6.18 8.68
N TYR A 89 -6.41 -4.95 8.11
CA TYR A 89 -7.38 -4.46 7.15
C TYR A 89 -6.77 -3.51 6.13
N GLY A 90 -7.38 -3.45 4.94
CA GLY A 90 -7.11 -2.47 3.92
C GLY A 90 -5.82 -2.70 3.14
N TYR A 91 -5.36 -1.67 2.44
CA TYR A 91 -4.17 -1.72 1.60
C TYR A 91 -2.91 -2.15 2.34
N ALA A 92 -2.69 -1.59 3.52
CA ALA A 92 -1.49 -1.81 4.31
C ALA A 92 -1.58 -3.02 5.25
N GLN A 93 -2.74 -3.66 5.40
CA GLN A 93 -2.98 -4.74 6.38
C GLN A 93 -2.54 -4.36 7.81
N ALA A 94 -2.67 -3.07 8.13
CA ALA A 94 -2.38 -2.57 9.47
C ALA A 94 -3.39 -3.11 10.48
N LYS A 95 -2.90 -3.51 11.66
CA LYS A 95 -3.75 -3.90 12.80
C LYS A 95 -4.30 -2.66 13.50
N ASP A 96 -5.45 -2.80 14.18
CA ASP A 96 -6.10 -1.69 14.88
C ASP A 96 -5.13 -0.92 15.78
N GLU A 97 -4.43 -1.59 16.68
CA GLU A 97 -3.49 -0.95 17.63
C GLU A 97 -2.37 -0.17 16.93
N THR A 98 -1.87 -0.66 15.79
CA THR A 98 -0.80 0.00 15.05
C THR A 98 -1.33 1.19 14.25
N TRP A 99 -2.56 1.07 13.73
CA TRP A 99 -3.24 2.14 13.03
C TRP A 99 -3.62 3.28 13.97
N ASP A 100 -4.15 2.97 15.14
CA ASP A 100 -4.47 3.96 16.18
C ASP A 100 -3.20 4.72 16.61
N TRP A 101 -2.09 4.00 16.78
CA TRP A 101 -0.80 4.63 17.08
C TRP A 101 -0.31 5.56 15.97
N TYR A 102 -0.49 5.17 14.70
CA TYR A 102 -0.17 6.03 13.56
C TYR A 102 -1.04 7.31 13.58
N MET A 103 -2.36 7.17 13.71
CA MET A 103 -3.29 8.31 13.75
C MET A 103 -2.96 9.29 14.88
N GLU A 104 -2.63 8.76 16.06
CA GLU A 104 -2.23 9.57 17.21
C GLU A 104 -0.87 10.27 16.99
N SER A 105 0.11 9.54 16.45
CA SER A 105 1.48 10.05 16.25
C SER A 105 1.56 11.12 15.16
N THR A 106 0.64 11.10 14.19
CA THR A 106 0.64 12.00 13.04
C THR A 106 -0.43 13.09 13.12
N ASP A 107 -1.28 13.05 14.17
CA ASP A 107 -2.50 13.85 14.33
C ASP A 107 -3.49 13.71 13.13
N ASN A 108 -3.43 12.59 12.42
CA ASN A 108 -4.34 12.25 11.31
C ASN A 108 -5.47 11.34 11.78
N ARG A 109 -6.38 11.88 12.58
CA ARG A 109 -7.50 11.15 13.19
C ARG A 109 -8.59 10.73 12.20
N GLY A 110 -8.54 11.26 10.98
CA GLY A 110 -9.47 10.93 9.91
C GLY A 110 -8.96 9.88 8.94
N ALA A 111 -7.77 9.32 9.18
CA ALA A 111 -7.16 8.34 8.29
C ALA A 111 -7.98 7.05 8.19
N ASP A 112 -8.11 6.51 6.97
CA ASP A 112 -8.83 5.29 6.66
C ASP A 112 -7.92 4.25 6.00
N ARG A 113 -7.98 2.99 6.47
CA ARG A 113 -7.11 1.89 5.98
C ARG A 113 -7.44 1.43 4.57
N ASP A 114 -8.62 1.74 4.05
CA ASP A 114 -9.06 1.47 2.68
C ASP A 114 -8.92 2.68 1.74
N ASP A 115 -8.39 3.79 2.22
CA ASP A 115 -7.88 4.89 1.43
C ASP A 115 -6.39 4.69 1.08
N PHE A 116 -6.02 4.91 -0.19
CA PHE A 116 -4.64 4.65 -0.63
C PHE A 116 -3.65 5.68 -0.10
N ALA A 117 -4.02 6.96 -0.07
CA ALA A 117 -3.15 8.04 0.42
C ALA A 117 -2.80 7.82 1.89
N ASP A 118 -3.79 7.49 2.72
CA ASP A 118 -3.58 7.19 4.12
C ASP A 118 -2.74 5.91 4.34
N ALA A 119 -3.02 4.88 3.56
CA ALA A 119 -2.30 3.61 3.65
C ALA A 119 -0.83 3.72 3.24
N VAL A 120 -0.53 4.49 2.18
CA VAL A 120 0.85 4.71 1.74
C VAL A 120 1.62 5.63 2.70
N ASP A 121 0.96 6.64 3.27
CA ASP A 121 1.56 7.49 4.31
C ASP A 121 1.86 6.67 5.58
N PHE A 122 0.95 5.78 5.99
CA PHE A 122 1.19 4.83 7.08
C PHE A 122 2.43 3.96 6.85
N ILE A 123 2.60 3.40 5.65
CA ILE A 123 3.78 2.58 5.31
C ILE A 123 5.06 3.41 5.36
N GLY A 124 5.00 4.64 4.85
CA GLY A 124 6.10 5.60 4.94
C GLY A 124 6.49 5.90 6.38
N TRP A 125 5.50 6.22 7.22
CA TRP A 125 5.69 6.47 8.65
C TRP A 125 6.30 5.26 9.37
N TYR A 126 5.77 4.06 9.14
CA TYR A 126 6.28 2.84 9.79
C TYR A 126 7.71 2.50 9.35
N GLY A 127 8.01 2.68 8.06
CA GLY A 127 9.36 2.50 7.53
C GLY A 127 10.36 3.53 8.07
N ARG A 128 9.92 4.77 8.31
CA ARG A 128 10.72 5.78 8.98
C ARG A 128 11.01 5.38 10.43
N LEU A 129 10.02 4.88 11.18
CA LEU A 129 10.24 4.35 12.52
C LEU A 129 11.21 3.16 12.53
N SER A 130 11.15 2.29 11.53
CA SER A 130 12.10 1.19 11.37
C SER A 130 13.54 1.68 11.21
N TYR A 131 13.74 2.79 10.48
CA TYR A 131 15.04 3.45 10.40
C TYR A 131 15.45 4.03 11.75
N ASP A 132 14.58 4.82 12.39
CA ASP A 132 14.90 5.53 13.63
C ASP A 132 15.15 4.58 14.83
N MET A 133 14.44 3.46 14.90
CA MET A 133 14.48 2.52 16.03
C MET A 133 15.44 1.34 15.84
N LEU A 134 15.71 0.96 14.60
CA LEU A 134 16.41 -0.29 14.26
C LEU A 134 17.59 -0.08 13.31
N ASP A 135 17.85 1.16 12.87
CA ASP A 135 18.89 1.52 11.89
C ASP A 135 18.74 0.78 10.55
N ILE A 136 17.49 0.46 10.17
CA ILE A 136 17.19 -0.17 8.87
C ILE A 136 17.13 0.92 7.80
N SER A 137 18.00 0.83 6.77
CA SER A 137 17.92 1.75 5.64
C SER A 137 16.51 1.79 5.06
N ARG A 138 16.00 2.99 4.80
CA ARG A 138 14.67 3.19 4.17
C ARG A 138 14.60 2.62 2.74
N TRP A 139 15.75 2.38 2.11
CA TRP A 139 15.89 1.76 0.80
C TRP A 139 15.99 0.22 0.85
N ASP A 140 16.14 -0.36 2.03
CA ASP A 140 16.28 -1.80 2.24
C ASP A 140 14.91 -2.47 2.37
N ALA A 141 14.27 -2.72 1.25
CA ALA A 141 12.93 -3.32 1.21
C ALA A 141 12.86 -4.69 1.90
N TYR A 142 13.96 -5.45 1.93
CA TYR A 142 14.02 -6.76 2.60
C TYR A 142 13.87 -6.60 4.13
N ASN A 143 14.71 -5.80 4.75
CA ASN A 143 14.68 -5.60 6.18
C ASN A 143 13.50 -4.73 6.63
N GLN A 144 13.07 -3.76 5.81
CA GLN A 144 11.85 -3.00 6.03
C GLN A 144 10.64 -3.93 6.12
N TYR A 145 10.50 -4.87 5.19
CA TYR A 145 9.40 -5.83 5.22
C TYR A 145 9.47 -6.79 6.42
N LEU A 146 10.65 -7.27 6.79
CA LEU A 146 10.82 -8.09 8.00
C LEU A 146 10.39 -7.34 9.27
N ALA A 147 10.77 -6.06 9.39
CA ALA A 147 10.36 -5.23 10.52
C ALA A 147 8.86 -4.92 10.50
N TYR A 148 8.28 -4.72 9.30
CA TYR A 148 6.86 -4.50 9.11
C TYR A 148 6.04 -5.69 9.61
N HIS A 149 6.39 -6.89 9.17
CA HIS A 149 5.67 -8.12 9.51
C HIS A 149 5.84 -8.54 10.98
N GLU A 150 7.07 -8.48 11.53
CA GLU A 150 7.37 -8.95 12.89
C GLU A 150 7.07 -7.90 13.97
N GLY A 151 6.87 -6.65 13.57
CA GLY A 151 6.94 -5.49 14.44
C GLY A 151 8.39 -5.19 14.87
N HIS A 152 8.66 -3.94 15.26
CA HIS A 152 10.01 -3.50 15.64
C HIS A 152 10.63 -4.35 16.78
N GLY A 153 9.81 -4.76 17.75
CA GLY A 153 10.24 -5.63 18.84
C GLY A 153 10.62 -7.05 18.38
N GLY A 154 9.83 -7.63 17.48
CA GLY A 154 10.09 -8.94 16.89
C GLY A 154 11.35 -8.92 16.03
N TYR A 155 11.50 -7.91 15.18
CA TYR A 155 12.70 -7.73 14.36
C TYR A 155 13.97 -7.63 15.24
N ARG A 156 13.96 -6.81 16.30
CA ARG A 156 15.10 -6.68 17.23
C ARG A 156 15.48 -8.02 17.88
N ARG A 157 14.50 -8.84 18.21
CA ARG A 157 14.73 -10.21 18.75
C ARG A 157 15.02 -11.24 17.65
N LYS A 158 14.98 -10.86 16.37
CA LYS A 158 15.23 -11.72 15.20
C LYS A 158 14.29 -12.93 15.13
N THR A 159 13.01 -12.74 15.51
CA THR A 159 12.01 -13.82 15.51
C THR A 159 11.76 -14.40 14.12
N PHE A 160 12.03 -13.61 13.07
CA PHE A 160 11.98 -14.04 11.67
C PHE A 160 12.95 -15.19 11.34
N ASN A 161 14.04 -15.39 12.11
CA ASN A 161 14.97 -16.50 11.90
C ASN A 161 14.29 -17.88 12.09
N GLN A 162 13.21 -17.93 12.86
CA GLN A 162 12.40 -19.12 13.07
C GLN A 162 11.29 -19.29 12.02
N LYS A 163 11.22 -18.39 11.05
CA LYS A 163 10.18 -18.34 10.00
C LYS A 163 10.81 -18.34 8.60
N PRO A 164 11.34 -19.46 8.10
CA PRO A 164 11.97 -19.53 6.77
C PRO A 164 11.06 -19.02 5.65
N TRP A 165 9.74 -19.23 5.79
CA TRP A 165 8.76 -18.72 4.84
C TRP A 165 8.74 -17.19 4.78
N LEU A 166 8.85 -16.49 5.92
CA LEU A 166 8.86 -15.02 5.96
C LEU A 166 10.12 -14.46 5.31
N ILE A 167 11.26 -15.12 5.52
CA ILE A 167 12.51 -14.77 4.83
C ILE A 167 12.34 -14.87 3.30
N GLN A 168 11.64 -15.90 2.80
CA GLN A 168 11.37 -16.02 1.37
C GLN A 168 10.39 -14.95 0.86
N VAL A 169 9.40 -14.58 1.66
CA VAL A 169 8.49 -13.47 1.34
C VAL A 169 9.26 -12.15 1.28
N ALA A 170 10.10 -11.84 2.27
CA ALA A 170 10.91 -10.62 2.28
C ALA A 170 11.84 -10.52 1.05
N LYS A 171 12.42 -11.63 0.60
CA LYS A 171 13.19 -11.68 -0.66
C LYS A 171 12.33 -11.39 -1.90
N LYS A 172 11.06 -11.82 -1.92
CA LYS A 172 10.14 -11.50 -3.02
C LYS A 172 9.79 -10.01 -3.03
N VAL A 173 9.56 -9.42 -1.85
CA VAL A 173 9.33 -7.98 -1.70
C VAL A 173 10.53 -7.19 -2.18
N GLU A 174 11.74 -7.56 -1.79
CA GLU A 174 12.98 -6.92 -2.26
C GLU A 174 13.12 -6.99 -3.79
N LYS A 175 12.88 -8.18 -4.37
CA LYS A 175 12.93 -8.35 -5.83
C LYS A 175 11.92 -7.48 -6.54
N LEU A 176 10.69 -7.42 -6.02
CA LEU A 176 9.62 -6.60 -6.59
C LEU A 176 9.94 -5.11 -6.45
N ALA A 177 10.44 -4.65 -5.29
CA ALA A 177 10.87 -3.28 -5.09
C ALA A 177 11.95 -2.86 -6.09
N LYS A 178 12.94 -3.72 -6.36
CA LYS A 178 13.96 -3.47 -7.39
C LYS A 178 13.35 -3.37 -8.80
N SER A 179 12.36 -4.20 -9.11
CA SER A 179 11.63 -4.13 -10.39
C SER A 179 10.87 -2.81 -10.50
N TYR A 180 10.10 -2.45 -9.49
CA TYR A 180 9.36 -1.19 -9.45
C TYR A 180 10.28 0.04 -9.57
N HIS A 181 11.42 0.03 -8.87
CA HIS A 181 12.41 1.10 -9.01
C HIS A 181 12.89 1.27 -10.45
N THR A 182 13.22 0.15 -11.13
CA THR A 182 13.67 0.17 -12.53
C THR A 182 12.56 0.63 -13.49
N GLN A 183 11.30 0.30 -13.20
CA GLN A 183 10.16 0.73 -14.01
C GLN A 183 9.90 2.23 -13.81
N LEU A 184 9.82 2.70 -12.56
CA LEU A 184 9.61 4.11 -12.24
C LEU A 184 10.63 5.03 -12.90
N SER A 185 11.91 4.65 -12.95
CA SER A 185 12.94 5.45 -13.62
C SER A 185 12.70 5.68 -15.12
N ARG A 186 11.73 4.97 -15.73
CA ARG A 186 11.35 5.14 -17.14
C ARG A 186 10.15 6.02 -17.38
N CYS A 187 9.28 6.17 -16.38
CA CYS A 187 8.04 6.92 -16.48
C CYS A 187 7.95 8.10 -15.48
N GLU A 188 8.97 8.28 -14.63
CA GLU A 188 8.96 9.33 -13.61
C GLU A 188 8.80 10.74 -14.21
N ASP A 189 9.45 11.03 -15.33
CA ASP A 189 9.31 12.32 -16.01
C ASP A 189 7.88 12.53 -16.53
N GLU A 190 7.24 11.48 -17.05
CA GLU A 190 5.83 11.49 -17.48
C GLU A 190 4.89 11.73 -16.29
N LEU A 191 5.11 11.01 -15.19
CA LEU A 191 4.29 11.11 -13.98
C LEU A 191 4.43 12.49 -13.31
N ASN A 192 5.65 13.03 -13.24
CA ASN A 192 5.92 14.37 -12.69
C ASN A 192 5.38 15.52 -13.56
N ALA A 193 5.26 15.30 -14.88
CA ALA A 193 4.73 16.33 -15.78
C ALA A 193 3.24 16.59 -15.58
N GLY A 194 2.54 15.68 -14.88
CA GLY A 194 1.09 15.72 -14.73
C GLY A 194 0.37 15.60 -16.09
N TRP A 195 -0.88 15.22 -16.10
CA TRP A 195 -1.72 15.13 -17.31
C TRP A 195 -2.09 16.49 -17.93
N TRP A 196 -1.29 17.53 -17.70
CA TRP A 196 -1.55 18.91 -18.17
C TRP A 196 -1.18 19.16 -19.65
N ILE A 197 -0.89 18.12 -20.43
CA ILE A 197 -0.43 18.26 -21.82
C ILE A 197 -1.46 17.71 -22.84
N PHE A 198 -2.76 17.70 -22.50
CA PHE A 198 -3.78 17.43 -23.54
C PHE A 198 -4.94 18.42 -23.46
#